data_3d351e0824211ccf426e12b77ced036c
#
_entry.id   3d351e0824211ccf426e12b77ced036c
#
_cell.length_a   1.000
_cell.length_b   1.000
_cell.length_c   1.000
_cell.angle_alpha   90.00
_cell.angle_beta   90.00
_cell.angle_gamma   90.00
#
_symmetry.space_group_name_H-M   'P 1'
#
loop_
_entity.id
_entity.type
_entity.pdbx_description
1 polymer ?
#
loop_
_entity_poly.entity_id
_entity_poly.type
_entity_poly.pdbx_seq_one_letter_code
_entity_poly.pdbx_strand_id
1 'polypeptide(L)'
;MDGRLINIGFGNTVVSHRVVAVIMPQSAPSKRLREEARQEQRLIDATHGRKTRAIIVTDSNHVILSAVHADTLSQRLSGNHGSLRGEAESKES
;
A
#
# COMPACT_ATOMS: atom_id res chain seq x y z
N MET A 1 19.93 -0.39 0.59
CA MET A 1 19.44 -0.72 0.09
C MET A 1 18.53 -1.32 0.38
N ASP A 2 17.86 -1.33 0.08
CA ASP A 2 16.94 -1.82 0.49
C ASP A 2 16.12 -2.52 -0.33
N GLY A 3 16.27 -3.48 -0.81
CA GLY A 3 15.41 -4.24 -1.61
C GLY A 3 14.43 -5.08 -0.82
N ARG A 4 14.08 -4.62 0.36
CA ARG A 4 13.13 -5.35 1.17
C ARG A 4 11.82 -5.53 0.46
N LEU A 5 11.24 -6.71 0.54
CA LEU A 5 9.94 -7.00 -0.03
C LEU A 5 8.87 -6.88 1.05
N ILE A 6 7.78 -6.22 0.71
CA ILE A 6 6.67 -6.02 1.63
C ILE A 6 5.49 -6.84 1.11
N ASN A 7 4.95 -7.69 1.96
CA ASN A 7 3.79 -8.50 1.61
C ASN A 7 2.55 -7.61 1.57
N ILE A 8 1.84 -7.63 0.46
CA ILE A 8 0.62 -6.84 0.29
C ILE A 8 -0.62 -7.73 0.13
N GLY A 9 -0.49 -8.98 0.49
CA GLY A 9 -1.61 -9.91 0.52
C GLY A 9 -1.60 -10.91 -0.62
N PHE A 10 -2.08 -12.09 -0.34
CA PHE A 10 -2.29 -13.15 -1.33
C PHE A 10 -1.03 -13.51 -2.11
N GLY A 11 0.11 -13.48 -1.42
CA GLY A 11 1.37 -13.85 -2.05
C GLY A 11 1.99 -12.77 -2.89
N ASN A 12 1.41 -11.59 -2.92
CA ASN A 12 1.95 -10.48 -3.69
C ASN A 12 2.86 -9.62 -2.83
N THR A 13 3.91 -9.10 -3.42
CA THR A 13 4.86 -8.25 -2.71
C THR A 13 5.21 -7.04 -3.54
N VAL A 14 5.69 -6.00 -2.87
CA VAL A 14 6.25 -4.83 -3.53
C VAL A 14 7.62 -4.57 -2.94
N VAL A 15 8.46 -3.90 -3.71
CA VAL A 15 9.80 -3.51 -3.24
C VAL A 15 9.63 -2.24 -2.42
N SER A 16 10.05 -2.28 -1.16
CA SER A 16 9.73 -1.22 -0.22
C SER A 16 10.21 0.16 -0.66
N HIS A 17 11.41 0.26 -1.16
CA HIS A 17 11.93 1.58 -1.50
C HIS A 17 11.38 2.13 -2.82
N ARG A 18 10.53 1.35 -3.50
CA ARG A 18 9.87 1.83 -4.71
C ARG A 18 8.47 2.36 -4.43
N VAL A 19 8.02 2.27 -3.19
CA VAL A 19 6.70 2.75 -2.80
C VAL A 19 6.79 4.22 -2.42
N VAL A 20 5.96 5.04 -3.05
CA VAL A 20 5.92 6.47 -2.79
C VAL A 20 4.87 6.81 -1.74
N ALA A 21 3.72 6.14 -1.80
CA ALA A 21 2.62 6.48 -0.90
C ALA A 21 1.70 5.30 -0.70
N VAL A 22 1.07 5.27 0.47
CA VAL A 22 -0.01 4.33 0.77
C VAL A 22 -1.21 5.19 1.13
N ILE A 23 -2.30 5.01 0.41
CA ILE A 23 -3.46 5.90 0.50
C ILE A 23 -4.68 5.14 0.94
N MET A 24 -5.50 5.78 1.77
CA MET A 24 -6.77 5.20 2.21
C MET A 24 -7.74 5.17 1.04
N PRO A 25 -8.46 4.06 0.85
CA PRO A 25 -9.27 3.90 -0.35
C PRO A 25 -10.52 4.76 -0.41
N GLN A 26 -10.99 5.27 0.74
CA GLN A 26 -12.22 6.04 0.74
C GLN A 26 -12.05 7.50 0.36
N SER A 27 -10.83 7.98 0.27
CA SER A 27 -10.62 9.39 0.02
C SER A 27 -11.00 9.75 -1.41
N ALA A 28 -11.42 10.99 -1.62
CA ALA A 28 -11.76 11.46 -2.95
C ALA A 28 -10.57 11.36 -3.91
N PRO A 29 -9.36 11.77 -3.48
CA PRO A 29 -8.20 11.62 -4.36
C PRO A 29 -7.94 10.19 -4.79
N SER A 30 -8.23 9.23 -3.91
CA SER A 30 -7.95 7.83 -4.25
C SER A 30 -8.85 7.34 -5.36
N LYS A 31 -10.09 7.79 -5.40
CA LYS A 31 -11.00 7.38 -6.46
C LYS A 31 -10.54 7.90 -7.80
N ARG A 32 -10.12 9.15 -7.84
CA ARG A 32 -9.63 9.74 -9.08
C ARG A 32 -8.36 9.05 -9.54
N LEU A 33 -7.47 8.77 -8.61
CA LEU A 33 -6.22 8.11 -8.90
C LEU A 33 -6.44 6.74 -9.52
N ARG A 34 -7.38 5.98 -8.95
CA ARG A 34 -7.69 4.66 -9.48
C ARG A 34 -8.24 4.73 -10.89
N GLU A 35 -9.15 5.68 -11.11
CA GLU A 35 -9.78 5.80 -12.42
C GLU A 35 -8.75 6.18 -13.49
N GLU A 36 -7.87 7.12 -13.18
CA GLU A 36 -6.84 7.52 -14.12
C GLU A 36 -5.88 6.37 -14.41
N ALA A 37 -5.51 5.64 -13.37
CA ALA A 37 -4.59 4.52 -13.54
C ALA A 37 -5.23 3.42 -14.37
N ARG A 38 -6.53 3.19 -14.18
CA ARG A 38 -7.23 2.19 -14.96
C ARG A 38 -7.24 2.55 -16.44
N GLN A 39 -7.53 3.81 -16.73
CA GLN A 39 -7.60 4.25 -18.11
C GLN A 39 -6.24 4.21 -18.79
N GLU A 40 -5.19 4.41 -18.03
CA GLU A 40 -3.83 4.42 -18.56
C GLU A 40 -3.12 3.09 -18.40
N GLN A 41 -3.87 2.08 -17.96
CA GLN A 41 -3.34 0.72 -17.81
C GLN A 41 -2.17 0.64 -16.82
N ARG A 42 -2.25 1.43 -15.76
CA ARG A 42 -1.26 1.42 -14.69
C ARG A 42 -1.82 0.84 -13.39
N LEU A 43 -3.05 0.34 -13.44
CA LEU A 43 -3.71 -0.17 -12.25
C LEU A 43 -3.44 -1.66 -12.10
N ILE A 44 -3.02 -2.05 -10.92
CA ILE A 44 -2.77 -3.45 -10.60
C ILE A 44 -3.67 -3.82 -9.42
N ASP A 45 -4.54 -4.81 -9.63
CA ASP A 45 -5.46 -5.22 -8.57
C ASP A 45 -4.89 -6.46 -7.89
N ALA A 46 -4.39 -6.30 -6.69
CA ALA A 46 -3.83 -7.39 -5.90
C ALA A 46 -4.76 -7.81 -4.77
N THR A 47 -6.05 -7.46 -4.86
CA THR A 47 -6.99 -7.77 -3.79
C THR A 47 -7.57 -9.17 -3.87
N HIS A 48 -7.37 -9.83 -4.99
CA HIS A 48 -7.89 -11.19 -5.18
C HIS A 48 -9.42 -11.21 -4.98
N GLY A 49 -10.09 -10.18 -5.48
CA GLY A 49 -11.54 -10.09 -5.38
C GLY A 49 -12.05 -9.61 -4.03
N ARG A 50 -11.17 -9.30 -3.10
CA ARG A 50 -11.57 -8.80 -1.80
C ARG A 50 -11.68 -7.29 -1.81
N LYS A 51 -12.25 -6.75 -0.76
CA LYS A 51 -12.41 -5.31 -0.62
C LYS A 51 -11.05 -4.63 -0.59
N THR A 52 -10.93 -3.52 -1.31
CA THR A 52 -9.69 -2.73 -1.27
C THR A 52 -9.58 -2.02 0.07
N ARG A 53 -8.47 -2.25 0.75
CA ARG A 53 -8.21 -1.62 2.05
C ARG A 53 -7.09 -0.60 1.99
N ALA A 54 -6.31 -0.60 0.93
CA ALA A 54 -5.21 0.34 0.75
C ALA A 54 -4.90 0.46 -0.73
N ILE A 55 -4.36 1.61 -1.09
CA ILE A 55 -3.91 1.88 -2.45
C ILE A 55 -2.45 2.27 -2.35
N ILE A 56 -1.61 1.57 -3.10
CA ILE A 56 -0.17 1.77 -3.07
C ILE A 56 0.27 2.44 -4.36
N VAL A 57 1.02 3.52 -4.25
CA VAL A 57 1.54 4.22 -5.41
C VAL A 57 3.05 4.02 -5.45
N THR A 58 3.55 3.63 -6.59
CA THR A 58 4.98 3.36 -6.76
C THR A 58 5.64 4.46 -7.57
N ASP A 59 6.97 4.48 -7.53
CA ASP A 59 7.71 5.48 -8.30
C ASP A 59 7.68 5.20 -9.80
N SER A 60 7.21 4.04 -10.20
CA SER A 60 6.99 3.72 -11.60
C SER A 60 5.60 4.17 -12.07
N ASN A 61 4.90 4.89 -11.21
CA ASN A 61 3.57 5.44 -11.50
C ASN A 61 2.50 4.37 -11.59
N HIS A 62 2.71 3.24 -10.95
CA HIS A 62 1.69 2.21 -10.86
C HIS A 62 0.83 2.42 -9.62
N VAL A 63 -0.42 2.05 -9.73
CA VAL A 63 -1.37 2.13 -8.63
C VAL A 63 -1.82 0.71 -8.32
N ILE A 64 -1.56 0.25 -7.11
CA ILE A 64 -1.81 -1.13 -6.73
C ILE A 64 -2.89 -1.17 -5.65
N LEU A 65 -3.92 -1.96 -5.88
CA LEU A 65 -4.98 -2.12 -4.89
C LEU A 65 -4.63 -3.31 -4.01
N SER A 66 -4.73 -3.12 -2.70
CA SER A 66 -4.38 -4.16 -1.73
C SER A 66 -5.54 -4.42 -0.78
N ALA A 67 -5.72 -5.66 -0.37
CA ALA A 67 -6.69 -6.03 0.64
C ALA A 67 -6.13 -5.92 2.05
N VAL A 68 -4.86 -5.57 2.20
CA VAL A 68 -4.23 -5.36 3.49
C VAL A 68 -4.46 -3.92 3.91
N HIS A 69 -4.78 -3.71 5.17
CA HIS A 69 -5.08 -2.36 5.66
C HIS A 69 -3.88 -1.44 5.52
N ALA A 70 -4.16 -0.16 5.26
CA ALA A 70 -3.11 0.82 5.05
C ALA A 70 -2.19 0.94 6.27
N ASP A 71 -2.76 0.86 7.47
CA ASP A 71 -1.94 0.94 8.69
C ASP A 71 -0.94 -0.20 8.75
N THR A 72 -1.37 -1.39 8.39
CA THR A 72 -0.50 -2.56 8.39
C THR A 72 0.63 -2.37 7.38
N LEU A 73 0.29 -1.89 6.20
CA LEU A 73 1.31 -1.66 5.16
C LEU A 73 2.30 -0.59 5.59
N SER A 74 1.81 0.46 6.23
CA SER A 74 2.68 1.53 6.70
C SER A 74 3.68 1.01 7.72
N GLN A 75 3.22 0.13 8.61
CA GLN A 75 4.11 -0.46 9.60
C GLN A 75 5.16 -1.33 8.94
N ARG A 76 4.75 -2.12 7.95
CA ARG A 76 5.69 -2.98 7.25
C ARG A 76 6.72 -2.17 6.48
N LEU A 77 6.27 -1.07 5.87
CA LEU A 77 7.16 -0.22 5.10
C LEU A 77 8.16 0.50 5.98
N SER A 78 7.77 0.86 7.19
CA SER A 78 8.68 1.56 8.09
C SER A 78 9.76 0.64 8.64
N GLY A 79 9.63 -0.63 8.42
CA GLY A 79 10.59 -1.57 8.93
C GLY A 79 10.52 -1.77 10.42
N ASN A 80 9.40 -1.31 11.02
CA ASN A 80 9.31 -1.30 12.33
C ASN A 80 8.83 -2.48 12.85
N HIS A 81 9.53 -3.14 13.49
CA HIS A 81 8.95 -4.24 13.96
C HIS A 81 8.81 -3.97 15.32
N GLY A 82 8.58 -3.56 15.63
CA GLY A 82 8.40 -3.27 16.78
C GLY A 82 8.28 -2.39 17.31
N SER A 83 8.68 -2.27 17.08
CA SER A 83 8.51 -1.71 17.42
C SER A 83 8.08 -1.20 17.93
N LEU A 84 8.12 -1.14 18.16
CA LEU A 84 7.79 -0.70 18.48
C LEU A 84 7.19 -0.17 18.89
N ARG A 85 7.13 0.01 19.13
CA ARG A 85 6.52 0.46 19.27
C ARG A 85 5.81 0.89 19.25
N GLY A 86 5.94 1.05 19.46
CA GLY A 86 5.17 1.36 19.23
C GLY A 86 4.53 1.71 19.15
N GLU A 87 4.50 1.67 19.43
CA GLU A 87 3.78 1.76 19.22
C GLU A 87 3.11 2.16 18.99
N ALA A 88 3.40 2.36 19.38
CA ALA A 88 2.61 2.60 19.07
C ALA A 88 2.08 3.18 18.85
N GLU A 89 2.24 3.37 19.02
CA GLU A 89 1.69 3.66 18.54
C GLU A 89 1.14 3.98 18.09
N SER A 90 1.34 3.96 18.34
CA SER A 90 0.60 4.03 17.75
C SER A 90 -0.15 4.21 17.62
N LYS A 91 -0.37 4.48 17.96
CA LYS A 91 -1.16 4.47 17.68
C LYS A 91 -1.76 5.13 17.42
N GLU A 92 -1.75 5.53 17.59
CA GLU A 92 -2.23 5.90 17.09
C GLU A 92 -2.59 6.13 16.62
N SER A 93 -2.67 6.17 16.76
CA SER A 93 -2.97 6.14 16.03
C SER A 93 -3.10 6.06 15.86
#